data_a64940399e158e124cfd926fe9717a8a
#
_entry.id   a64940399e158e124cfd926fe9717a8a
#
_cell.length_a   1.000
_cell.length_b   1.000
_cell.length_c   1.000
_cell.angle_alpha   90.00
_cell.angle_beta   90.00
_cell.angle_gamma   90.00
#
_symmetry.space_group_name_H-M   'P 1'
#
loop_
_entity.id
_entity.type
_entity.pdbx_description
1 polymer ?
#
loop_
_entity_poly.entity_id
_entity_poly.type
_entity_poly.pdbx_seq_one_letter_code
_entity_poly.pdbx_strand_id
1 'polypeptide(L)'
;MLLRELLERVSVTVNRELNPRLWRDGELDPEVKQHLLKIADHFERFVGIDLPVKDITVTGSNANYTWTSHSDLDLHLIVPGTPTDEDRELYSAKKSLWSEQHNIMIRGHEVECYVQGEDEPHHSTGVYSLTTDTWVIQPEKVEPTIDDNAVDAKYQDLTRLIQLALDNSRLDQLNRVKDRVTKMRKAGLERAGEWSTENLVFKELRRSGLIDQLAERIRELEDSELSLENRK
;
A
#
# COMPACT_ATOMS: atom_id res chain seq x y z
N MET A 1 -27.30 1.30 -7.12
CA MET A 1 -26.32 2.13 -6.40
C MET A 1 -25.59 2.98 -7.42
N LEU A 2 -25.45 4.29 -7.19
CA LEU A 2 -24.78 5.16 -8.16
C LEU A 2 -23.26 4.95 -8.04
N LEU A 3 -22.52 5.01 -9.15
CA LEU A 3 -21.05 4.92 -9.21
C LEU A 3 -20.37 5.79 -8.14
N ARG A 4 -20.95 6.97 -7.85
CA ARG A 4 -20.47 7.87 -6.80
C ARG A 4 -20.55 7.27 -5.40
N GLU A 5 -21.63 6.55 -5.05
CA GLU A 5 -21.80 5.90 -3.76
C GLU A 5 -20.81 4.73 -3.58
N LEU A 6 -20.52 4.00 -4.66
CA LEU A 6 -19.51 2.95 -4.64
C LEU A 6 -18.10 3.54 -4.50
N LEU A 7 -17.77 4.57 -5.24
CA LEU A 7 -16.48 5.27 -5.14
C LEU A 7 -16.27 5.86 -3.75
N GLU A 8 -17.32 6.38 -3.11
CA GLU A 8 -17.27 6.83 -1.71
C GLU A 8 -17.08 5.66 -0.75
N ARG A 9 -17.72 4.52 -0.99
CA ARG A 9 -17.54 3.28 -0.21
C ARG A 9 -16.14 2.70 -0.34
N VAL A 10 -15.61 2.65 -1.55
CA VAL A 10 -14.30 2.04 -1.86
C VAL A 10 -13.14 3.00 -1.60
N SER A 11 -13.42 4.24 -1.15
CA SER A 11 -12.41 5.30 -0.93
C SER A 11 -11.54 5.59 -2.17
N VAL A 12 -12.09 5.38 -3.37
CA VAL A 12 -11.40 5.66 -4.62
C VAL A 12 -12.15 6.76 -5.34
N THR A 13 -11.65 7.97 -5.22
CA THR A 13 -12.17 9.16 -5.89
C THR A 13 -11.17 9.58 -6.95
N VAL A 14 -11.62 9.90 -8.15
CA VAL A 14 -10.77 10.58 -9.14
C VAL A 14 -10.91 12.09 -8.90
N ASN A 15 -9.86 12.67 -8.38
CA ASN A 15 -9.81 14.10 -8.08
C ASN A 15 -9.58 14.91 -9.35
N ARG A 16 -9.98 16.18 -9.33
CA ARG A 16 -9.75 17.10 -10.44
C ARG A 16 -8.28 17.51 -10.57
N GLU A 17 -7.55 17.50 -9.47
CA GLU A 17 -6.16 17.93 -9.34
C GLU A 17 -5.38 16.95 -8.44
N LEU A 18 -4.07 16.99 -8.52
CA LEU A 18 -3.18 16.32 -7.56
C LEU A 18 -3.47 16.86 -6.16
N ASN A 19 -3.07 16.13 -5.13
CA ASN A 19 -3.32 16.54 -3.74
C ASN A 19 -2.75 17.95 -3.45
N PRO A 20 -3.61 18.98 -3.28
CA PRO A 20 -3.16 20.37 -3.15
C PRO A 20 -2.39 20.64 -1.83
N ARG A 21 -2.40 19.70 -0.90
CA ARG A 21 -1.55 19.74 0.29
C ARG A 21 -0.09 19.43 -0.03
N LEU A 22 0.16 18.64 -1.09
CA LEU A 22 1.48 18.15 -1.46
C LEU A 22 2.00 18.81 -2.73
N TRP A 23 1.10 19.11 -3.69
CA TRP A 23 1.45 19.55 -5.04
C TRP A 23 0.94 20.97 -5.32
N ARG A 24 1.73 21.74 -6.07
CA ARG A 24 1.38 23.05 -6.59
C ARG A 24 1.74 23.11 -8.07
N ASP A 25 0.78 23.37 -8.93
CA ASP A 25 1.00 23.48 -10.38
C ASP A 25 1.72 22.28 -11.02
N GLY A 26 1.52 21.08 -10.45
CA GLY A 26 2.14 19.83 -10.92
C GLY A 26 3.54 19.55 -10.35
N GLU A 27 4.10 20.45 -9.54
CA GLU A 27 5.37 20.31 -8.84
C GLU A 27 5.14 19.97 -7.37
N LEU A 28 6.03 19.19 -6.79
CA LEU A 28 5.99 18.87 -5.36
C LEU A 28 6.35 20.10 -4.53
N ASP A 29 5.57 20.39 -3.48
CA ASP A 29 5.87 21.50 -2.57
C ASP A 29 7.29 21.37 -2.01
N PRO A 30 8.13 22.42 -2.08
CA PRO A 30 9.54 22.35 -1.69
C PRO A 30 9.77 21.92 -0.24
N GLU A 31 8.88 22.30 0.68
CA GLU A 31 8.96 21.90 2.08
C GLU A 31 8.68 20.39 2.23
N VAL A 32 7.66 19.88 1.52
CA VAL A 32 7.34 18.45 1.47
C VAL A 32 8.54 17.67 0.91
N LYS A 33 9.09 18.11 -0.22
CA LYS A 33 10.28 17.51 -0.82
C LYS A 33 11.45 17.43 0.16
N GLN A 34 11.76 18.54 0.84
CA GLN A 34 12.87 18.58 1.80
C GLN A 34 12.69 17.59 2.95
N HIS A 35 11.45 17.43 3.46
CA HIS A 35 11.17 16.46 4.52
C HIS A 35 11.25 15.02 4.02
N LEU A 36 10.73 14.73 2.83
CA LEU A 36 10.84 13.40 2.23
C LEU A 36 12.30 12.98 2.00
N LEU A 37 13.16 13.89 1.53
CA LEU A 37 14.59 13.62 1.40
C LEU A 37 15.27 13.32 2.75
N LYS A 38 14.88 14.01 3.82
CA LYS A 38 15.37 13.70 5.18
C LYS A 38 14.89 12.33 5.66
N ILE A 39 13.63 11.98 5.38
CA ILE A 39 13.08 10.67 5.74
C ILE A 39 13.83 9.57 4.99
N ALA A 40 14.06 9.74 3.69
CA ALA A 40 14.82 8.80 2.87
C ALA A 40 16.24 8.56 3.41
N ASP A 41 16.97 9.63 3.75
CA ASP A 41 18.30 9.55 4.36
C ASP A 41 18.30 8.83 5.72
N HIS A 42 17.28 9.03 6.54
CA HIS A 42 17.12 8.30 7.80
C HIS A 42 16.78 6.83 7.58
N PHE A 43 15.90 6.53 6.64
CA PHE A 43 15.50 5.17 6.32
C PHE A 43 16.65 4.38 5.67
N GLU A 44 17.41 4.98 4.75
CA GLU A 44 18.63 4.39 4.17
C GLU A 44 19.62 3.95 5.24
N ARG A 45 19.93 4.83 6.19
CA ARG A 45 20.78 4.51 7.35
C ARG A 45 20.19 3.43 8.25
N PHE A 46 18.87 3.43 8.45
CA PHE A 46 18.17 2.41 9.25
C PHE A 46 18.23 1.03 8.58
N VAL A 47 18.11 0.96 7.26
CA VAL A 47 18.26 -0.30 6.52
C VAL A 47 19.65 -0.90 6.80
N GLY A 48 20.67 -0.06 7.04
CA GLY A 48 22.01 -0.49 7.47
C GLY A 48 22.76 -1.26 6.39
N ILE A 49 22.40 -1.04 5.14
CA ILE A 49 23.07 -1.57 3.96
C ILE A 49 23.67 -0.37 3.25
N ASP A 50 24.91 -0.54 2.75
CA ASP A 50 25.56 0.47 1.89
C ASP A 50 24.88 0.43 0.50
N LEU A 51 23.69 1.04 0.43
CA LEU A 51 22.87 1.05 -0.78
C LEU A 51 23.29 2.23 -1.64
N PRO A 52 23.75 1.99 -2.86
CA PRO A 52 23.93 3.07 -3.82
C PRO A 52 22.55 3.54 -4.33
N VAL A 53 21.85 4.35 -3.53
CA VAL A 53 20.54 4.89 -3.91
C VAL A 53 20.73 5.78 -5.15
N LYS A 54 20.10 5.40 -6.25
CA LYS A 54 20.15 6.10 -7.54
C LYS A 54 19.13 7.22 -7.64
N ASP A 55 17.95 6.99 -7.08
CA ASP A 55 16.86 7.94 -7.08
C ASP A 55 15.98 7.76 -5.84
N ILE A 56 15.25 8.79 -5.49
CA ILE A 56 14.22 8.76 -4.46
C ILE A 56 12.93 9.21 -5.13
N THR A 57 11.89 8.37 -5.10
CA THR A 57 10.65 8.65 -5.82
C THR A 57 9.45 8.66 -4.90
N VAL A 58 8.47 9.50 -5.24
CA VAL A 58 7.12 9.49 -4.66
C VAL A 58 6.19 8.81 -5.64
N THR A 59 5.42 7.83 -5.15
CA THR A 59 4.49 7.05 -5.96
C THR A 59 3.11 6.94 -5.29
N GLY A 60 2.30 6.02 -5.73
CA GLY A 60 1.01 5.71 -5.12
C GLY A 60 -0.07 6.75 -5.40
N SER A 61 -1.13 6.69 -4.59
CA SER A 61 -2.31 7.53 -4.82
C SER A 61 -2.02 9.03 -4.62
N ASN A 62 -1.09 9.41 -3.75
CA ASN A 62 -0.69 10.79 -3.54
C ASN A 62 0.20 11.36 -4.66
N ALA A 63 0.77 10.53 -5.53
CA ALA A 63 1.40 10.91 -6.80
C ALA A 63 0.43 10.78 -7.99
N ASN A 64 -0.86 10.71 -7.74
CA ASN A 64 -1.90 10.43 -8.72
C ASN A 64 -3.18 11.23 -8.39
N TYR A 65 -4.18 11.11 -9.23
CA TYR A 65 -5.52 11.72 -9.05
C TYR A 65 -6.45 10.87 -8.17
N THR A 66 -5.97 9.75 -7.60
CA THR A 66 -6.75 8.82 -6.77
C THR A 66 -6.52 8.99 -5.26
N TRP A 67 -5.88 10.09 -4.88
CA TRP A 67 -5.61 10.40 -3.48
C TRP A 67 -6.88 10.65 -2.66
N THR A 68 -6.82 10.33 -1.38
CA THR A 68 -7.83 10.64 -0.36
C THR A 68 -7.16 11.23 0.86
N SER A 69 -7.94 11.72 1.83
CA SER A 69 -7.39 12.16 3.14
C SER A 69 -6.72 11.05 3.95
N HIS A 70 -6.94 9.78 3.57
CA HIS A 70 -6.39 8.59 4.22
C HIS A 70 -5.32 7.88 3.38
N SER A 71 -4.93 8.47 2.25
CA SER A 71 -3.87 7.91 1.42
C SER A 71 -2.52 8.08 2.08
N ASP A 72 -1.75 7.01 2.10
CA ASP A 72 -0.35 7.02 2.51
C ASP A 72 0.51 7.74 1.45
N LEU A 73 1.69 8.19 1.83
CA LEU A 73 2.67 8.80 0.95
C LEU A 73 3.79 7.78 0.74
N ASP A 74 3.78 7.12 -0.42
CA ASP A 74 4.73 6.05 -0.75
C ASP A 74 6.06 6.64 -1.21
N LEU A 75 7.12 6.45 -0.43
CA LEU A 75 8.49 6.92 -0.68
C LEU A 75 9.39 5.74 -1.02
N HIS A 76 9.89 5.70 -2.25
CA HIS A 76 10.74 4.61 -2.72
C HIS A 76 12.19 5.05 -2.88
N LEU A 77 13.12 4.28 -2.31
CA LEU A 77 14.55 4.38 -2.55
C LEU A 77 14.89 3.41 -3.70
N ILE A 78 15.33 3.96 -4.82
CA ILE A 78 15.63 3.18 -6.01
C ILE A 78 17.10 2.75 -5.98
N VAL A 79 17.32 1.44 -6.04
CA VAL A 79 18.65 0.82 -6.05
C VAL A 79 18.96 0.17 -7.40
N PRO A 80 20.24 -0.01 -7.76
CA PRO A 80 20.62 -0.60 -9.03
C PRO A 80 20.09 -2.02 -9.22
N GLY A 81 19.68 -2.34 -10.45
CA GLY A 81 19.30 -3.68 -10.87
C GLY A 81 18.02 -4.20 -10.25
N THR A 82 17.92 -5.52 -10.15
CA THR A 82 16.79 -6.23 -9.52
C THR A 82 17.28 -6.88 -8.23
N PRO A 83 16.73 -6.50 -7.05
CA PRO A 83 17.05 -7.15 -5.78
C PRO A 83 16.81 -8.66 -5.82
N THR A 84 17.65 -9.43 -5.15
CA THR A 84 17.44 -10.88 -4.97
C THR A 84 16.23 -11.14 -4.07
N ASP A 85 15.78 -12.39 -3.97
CA ASP A 85 14.68 -12.74 -3.07
C ASP A 85 15.07 -12.50 -1.61
N GLU A 86 16.33 -12.78 -1.23
CA GLU A 86 16.87 -12.50 0.08
C GLU A 86 16.90 -10.99 0.40
N ASP A 87 17.30 -10.17 -0.58
CA ASP A 87 17.26 -8.71 -0.42
C ASP A 87 15.83 -8.20 -0.21
N ARG A 88 14.87 -8.73 -0.96
CA ARG A 88 13.45 -8.36 -0.82
C ARG A 88 12.89 -8.72 0.55
N GLU A 89 13.23 -9.91 1.06
CA GLU A 89 12.84 -10.33 2.41
C GLU A 89 13.45 -9.40 3.46
N LEU A 90 14.73 -9.07 3.34
CA LEU A 90 15.41 -8.14 4.23
C LEU A 90 14.78 -6.75 4.18
N TYR A 91 14.55 -6.19 2.99
CA TYR A 91 13.93 -4.86 2.84
C TYR A 91 12.51 -4.83 3.39
N SER A 92 11.74 -5.89 3.18
CA SER A 92 10.39 -6.02 3.73
C SER A 92 10.41 -6.07 5.27
N ALA A 93 11.33 -6.85 5.86
CA ALA A 93 11.50 -6.91 7.31
C ALA A 93 11.94 -5.56 7.90
N LYS A 94 12.88 -4.88 7.25
CA LYS A 94 13.34 -3.54 7.67
C LYS A 94 12.23 -2.50 7.54
N LYS A 95 11.43 -2.53 6.46
CA LYS A 95 10.26 -1.67 6.32
C LYS A 95 9.28 -1.88 7.48
N SER A 96 8.93 -3.13 7.79
CA SER A 96 8.00 -3.45 8.88
C SER A 96 8.51 -2.92 10.21
N LEU A 97 9.77 -3.16 10.53
CA LEU A 97 10.39 -2.67 11.76
C LEU A 97 10.45 -1.15 11.82
N TRP A 98 10.73 -0.48 10.69
CA TRP A 98 10.69 0.98 10.59
C TRP A 98 9.29 1.52 10.89
N SER A 99 8.25 0.96 10.29
CA SER A 99 6.86 1.38 10.50
C SER A 99 6.37 1.12 11.93
N GLU A 100 6.89 0.09 12.61
CA GLU A 100 6.60 -0.15 14.03
C GLU A 100 7.26 0.88 14.95
N GLN A 101 8.46 1.37 14.59
CA GLN A 101 9.23 2.32 15.41
C GLN A 101 8.87 3.78 15.14
N HIS A 102 8.30 4.10 13.99
CA HIS A 102 8.05 5.47 13.55
C HIS A 102 6.63 5.65 13.03
N ASN A 103 6.02 6.74 13.42
CA ASN A 103 4.77 7.24 12.85
C ASN A 103 5.05 8.61 12.22
N ILE A 104 5.50 8.61 10.97
CA ILE A 104 5.94 9.82 10.29
C ILE A 104 4.83 10.37 9.42
N MET A 105 4.42 11.61 9.71
CA MET A 105 3.32 12.27 9.02
C MET A 105 3.79 13.50 8.25
N ILE A 106 3.39 13.62 6.99
CA ILE A 106 3.55 14.84 6.19
C ILE A 106 2.18 15.36 5.78
N ARG A 107 1.82 16.52 6.28
CA ARG A 107 0.55 17.23 5.99
C ARG A 107 -0.69 16.34 6.12
N GLY A 108 -0.67 15.42 7.09
CA GLY A 108 -1.78 14.52 7.39
C GLY A 108 -1.75 13.19 6.64
N HIS A 109 -0.66 12.89 5.93
CA HIS A 109 -0.43 11.61 5.26
C HIS A 109 0.73 10.87 5.93
N GLU A 110 0.52 9.59 6.24
CA GLU A 110 1.58 8.72 6.74
C GLU A 110 2.59 8.44 5.63
N VAL A 111 3.89 8.43 5.97
CA VAL A 111 4.95 8.15 5.00
C VAL A 111 5.39 6.70 5.14
N GLU A 112 5.16 5.92 4.10
CA GLU A 112 5.65 4.56 3.98
C GLU A 112 6.91 4.50 3.10
N CYS A 113 8.00 3.94 3.64
CA CYS A 113 9.28 3.83 2.95
C CYS A 113 9.47 2.44 2.34
N TYR A 114 10.01 2.41 1.11
CA TYR A 114 10.29 1.18 0.37
C TYR A 114 11.68 1.22 -0.25
N VAL A 115 12.29 0.03 -0.47
CA VAL A 115 13.44 -0.14 -1.35
C VAL A 115 12.97 -0.87 -2.60
N GLN A 116 13.29 -0.35 -3.77
CA GLN A 116 12.87 -0.88 -5.08
C GLN A 116 14.07 -0.93 -6.04
N GLY A 117 14.17 -2.00 -6.82
CA GLY A 117 15.16 -2.09 -7.89
C GLY A 117 14.79 -1.20 -9.09
N GLU A 118 15.80 -0.62 -9.74
CA GLU A 118 15.58 0.23 -10.93
C GLU A 118 14.96 -0.54 -12.11
N ASP A 119 15.20 -1.85 -12.19
CA ASP A 119 14.65 -2.71 -13.25
C ASP A 119 13.27 -3.30 -12.88
N GLU A 120 12.74 -2.99 -11.68
CA GLU A 120 11.42 -3.42 -11.29
C GLU A 120 10.33 -2.49 -11.87
N PRO A 121 9.24 -3.06 -12.42
CA PRO A 121 8.19 -2.24 -13.00
C PRO A 121 7.50 -1.38 -11.95
N HIS A 122 7.25 -0.13 -12.28
CA HIS A 122 6.37 0.71 -11.48
C HIS A 122 4.92 0.29 -11.69
N HIS A 123 4.23 -0.03 -10.62
CA HIS A 123 2.79 -0.35 -10.64
C HIS A 123 1.91 0.90 -10.49
N SER A 124 2.52 2.03 -10.12
CA SER A 124 1.83 3.31 -9.98
C SER A 124 1.70 4.01 -11.33
N THR A 125 0.59 4.69 -11.54
CA THR A 125 0.32 5.51 -12.74
C THR A 125 0.93 6.91 -12.63
N GLY A 126 1.53 7.27 -11.48
CA GLY A 126 2.31 8.47 -11.26
C GLY A 126 3.56 8.16 -10.45
N VAL A 127 4.73 8.60 -10.95
CA VAL A 127 6.03 8.46 -10.29
C VAL A 127 6.81 9.76 -10.44
N TYR A 128 7.14 10.38 -9.33
CA TYR A 128 7.89 11.64 -9.30
C TYR A 128 9.26 11.44 -8.65
N SER A 129 10.32 11.83 -9.35
CA SER A 129 11.69 11.81 -8.84
C SER A 129 11.97 13.03 -7.98
N LEU A 130 12.40 12.82 -6.74
CA LEU A 130 12.89 13.88 -5.86
C LEU A 130 14.32 14.31 -6.21
N THR A 131 15.08 13.43 -6.84
CA THR A 131 16.47 13.69 -7.23
C THR A 131 16.53 14.65 -8.41
N THR A 132 15.74 14.39 -9.45
CA THR A 132 15.71 15.22 -10.66
C THR A 132 14.63 16.29 -10.64
N ASP A 133 13.71 16.22 -9.68
CA ASP A 133 12.55 17.13 -9.55
C ASP A 133 11.63 17.10 -10.77
N THR A 134 11.42 15.89 -11.30
CA THR A 134 10.62 15.68 -12.51
C THR A 134 9.76 14.42 -12.40
N TRP A 135 8.70 14.37 -13.21
CA TRP A 135 7.91 13.17 -13.37
C TRP A 135 8.67 12.12 -14.20
N VAL A 136 8.88 10.95 -13.61
CA VAL A 136 9.35 9.75 -14.32
C VAL A 136 8.18 9.14 -15.08
N ILE A 137 7.00 9.07 -14.44
CA ILE A 137 5.73 8.69 -15.06
C ILE A 137 4.73 9.79 -14.70
N GLN A 138 4.27 10.52 -15.73
CA GLN A 138 3.27 11.56 -15.56
C GLN A 138 1.92 10.92 -15.22
N PRO A 139 1.25 11.32 -14.13
CA PRO A 139 -0.05 10.75 -13.80
C PRO A 139 -1.11 11.17 -14.82
N GLU A 140 -1.90 10.21 -15.27
CA GLU A 140 -3.02 10.44 -16.17
C GLU A 140 -4.35 10.32 -15.42
N LYS A 141 -5.31 11.21 -15.78
CA LYS A 141 -6.68 11.07 -15.31
C LYS A 141 -7.37 9.97 -16.09
N VAL A 142 -7.60 8.85 -15.43
CA VAL A 142 -8.37 7.76 -16.01
C VAL A 142 -9.73 7.72 -15.32
N GLU A 143 -10.81 7.86 -16.08
CA GLU A 143 -12.14 7.54 -15.58
C GLU A 143 -12.30 6.02 -15.62
N PRO A 144 -12.40 5.37 -14.45
CA PRO A 144 -12.47 3.92 -14.43
C PRO A 144 -13.83 3.43 -14.90
N THR A 145 -13.82 2.37 -15.69
CA THR A 145 -15.02 1.56 -15.93
C THR A 145 -15.06 0.49 -14.84
N ILE A 146 -15.92 0.65 -13.85
CA ILE A 146 -16.06 -0.27 -12.72
C ILE A 146 -17.33 -1.10 -12.90
N ASP A 147 -17.22 -2.42 -12.76
CA ASP A 147 -18.37 -3.31 -12.62
C ASP A 147 -18.75 -3.40 -11.13
N ASP A 148 -19.67 -2.53 -10.72
CA ASP A 148 -20.14 -2.41 -9.33
C ASP A 148 -20.71 -3.73 -8.81
N ASN A 149 -21.43 -4.47 -9.66
CA ASN A 149 -22.03 -5.75 -9.26
C ASN A 149 -20.94 -6.81 -8.99
N ALA A 150 -19.88 -6.82 -9.80
CA ALA A 150 -18.77 -7.73 -9.59
C ALA A 150 -17.97 -7.39 -8.32
N VAL A 151 -17.79 -6.10 -8.01
CA VAL A 151 -17.15 -5.65 -6.77
C VAL A 151 -17.99 -6.04 -5.56
N ASP A 152 -19.30 -5.73 -5.56
CA ASP A 152 -20.20 -6.05 -4.46
C ASP A 152 -20.29 -7.55 -4.20
N ALA A 153 -20.48 -8.36 -5.23
CA ALA A 153 -20.58 -9.81 -5.10
C ALA A 153 -19.28 -10.40 -4.51
N LYS A 154 -18.13 -10.01 -5.03
CA LYS A 154 -16.83 -10.49 -4.55
C LYS A 154 -16.53 -10.01 -3.13
N TYR A 155 -16.89 -8.77 -2.77
CA TYR A 155 -16.75 -8.24 -1.41
C TYR A 155 -17.59 -9.06 -0.42
N GLN A 156 -18.86 -9.33 -0.74
CA GLN A 156 -19.74 -10.12 0.12
C GLN A 156 -19.23 -11.55 0.30
N ASP A 157 -18.73 -12.18 -0.77
CA ASP A 157 -18.20 -13.54 -0.72
C ASP A 157 -16.94 -13.61 0.17
N LEU A 158 -16.03 -12.67 0.03
CA LEU A 158 -14.82 -12.63 0.85
C LEU A 158 -15.11 -12.25 2.30
N THR A 159 -16.02 -11.32 2.55
CA THR A 159 -16.47 -10.96 3.90
C THR A 159 -17.01 -12.20 4.61
N ARG A 160 -17.89 -12.97 3.95
CA ARG A 160 -18.43 -14.22 4.51
C ARG A 160 -17.32 -15.25 4.78
N LEU A 161 -16.36 -15.37 3.87
CA LEU A 161 -15.25 -16.29 4.03
C LEU A 161 -14.34 -15.91 5.20
N ILE A 162 -14.02 -14.61 5.35
CA ILE A 162 -13.22 -14.09 6.46
C ILE A 162 -13.96 -14.30 7.79
N GLN A 163 -15.23 -13.95 7.86
CA GLN A 163 -16.04 -14.12 9.07
C GLN A 163 -16.11 -15.57 9.50
N LEU A 164 -16.36 -16.49 8.57
CA LEU A 164 -16.39 -17.93 8.85
C LEU A 164 -15.03 -18.44 9.39
N ALA A 165 -13.91 -17.93 8.85
CA ALA A 165 -12.59 -18.29 9.33
C ALA A 165 -12.31 -17.72 10.74
N LEU A 166 -12.75 -16.48 11.02
CA LEU A 166 -12.66 -15.85 12.34
C LEU A 166 -13.48 -16.63 13.39
N ASP A 167 -14.72 -17.01 13.05
CA ASP A 167 -15.61 -17.77 13.94
C ASP A 167 -15.03 -19.14 14.27
N ASN A 168 -14.47 -19.84 13.27
CA ASN A 168 -13.83 -21.15 13.46
C ASN A 168 -12.52 -21.05 14.24
N SER A 169 -11.83 -19.91 14.19
CA SER A 169 -10.59 -19.64 14.92
C SER A 169 -9.50 -20.71 14.74
N ARG A 170 -9.37 -21.25 13.52
CA ARG A 170 -8.34 -22.22 13.18
C ARG A 170 -7.22 -21.56 12.38
N LEU A 171 -6.00 -21.59 12.91
CA LEU A 171 -4.83 -20.93 12.33
C LEU A 171 -4.59 -21.28 10.86
N ASP A 172 -4.74 -22.57 10.50
CA ASP A 172 -4.58 -23.04 9.12
C ASP A 172 -5.63 -22.46 8.14
N GLN A 173 -6.85 -22.22 8.62
CA GLN A 173 -7.92 -21.62 7.82
C GLN A 173 -7.72 -20.11 7.67
N LEU A 174 -7.37 -19.41 8.76
CA LEU A 174 -7.09 -17.98 8.76
C LEU A 174 -5.94 -17.64 7.80
N ASN A 175 -4.84 -18.40 7.86
CA ASN A 175 -3.70 -18.22 6.96
C ASN A 175 -4.07 -18.46 5.49
N ARG A 176 -4.86 -19.51 5.18
CA ARG A 176 -5.36 -19.74 3.80
C ARG A 176 -6.21 -18.58 3.28
N VAL A 177 -7.06 -17.99 4.12
CA VAL A 177 -7.91 -16.87 3.73
C VAL A 177 -7.05 -15.61 3.51
N LYS A 178 -6.08 -15.32 4.39
CA LYS A 178 -5.10 -14.23 4.23
C LYS A 178 -4.34 -14.37 2.90
N ASP A 179 -3.81 -15.55 2.62
CA ASP A 179 -3.09 -15.83 1.37
C ASP A 179 -3.98 -15.65 0.15
N ARG A 180 -5.22 -16.12 0.21
CA ARG A 180 -6.20 -15.95 -0.89
C ARG A 180 -6.46 -14.48 -1.18
N VAL A 181 -6.68 -13.67 -0.16
CA VAL A 181 -6.91 -12.22 -0.30
C VAL A 181 -5.68 -11.53 -0.88
N THR A 182 -4.48 -11.85 -0.38
CA THR A 182 -3.22 -11.29 -0.87
C THR A 182 -2.97 -11.65 -2.35
N LYS A 183 -3.09 -12.93 -2.71
CA LYS A 183 -2.91 -13.40 -4.09
C LYS A 183 -3.94 -12.79 -5.04
N MET A 184 -5.19 -12.68 -4.59
CA MET A 184 -6.25 -12.04 -5.36
C MET A 184 -5.91 -10.58 -5.69
N ARG A 185 -5.49 -9.78 -4.68
CA ARG A 185 -5.08 -8.39 -4.89
C ARG A 185 -3.93 -8.30 -5.88
N LYS A 186 -2.87 -9.11 -5.68
CA LYS A 186 -1.70 -9.11 -6.55
C LYS A 186 -2.08 -9.40 -8.00
N ALA A 187 -2.85 -10.45 -8.26
CA ALA A 187 -3.31 -10.80 -9.59
C ALA A 187 -4.20 -9.71 -10.22
N GLY A 188 -5.03 -9.03 -9.43
CA GLY A 188 -5.84 -7.91 -9.89
C GLY A 188 -4.98 -6.72 -10.33
N LEU A 189 -4.00 -6.35 -9.51
CA LEU A 189 -3.06 -5.26 -9.82
C LEU A 189 -2.25 -5.54 -11.09
N GLU A 190 -1.75 -6.77 -11.25
CA GLU A 190 -1.00 -7.18 -12.44
C GLU A 190 -1.85 -7.18 -13.71
N ARG A 191 -3.13 -7.58 -13.62
CA ARG A 191 -4.03 -7.71 -14.77
C ARG A 191 -4.63 -6.39 -15.23
N ALA A 192 -5.11 -5.57 -14.32
CA ALA A 192 -5.92 -4.39 -14.62
C ALA A 192 -5.60 -3.17 -13.73
N GLY A 193 -4.49 -3.22 -13.01
CA GLY A 193 -4.00 -2.10 -12.21
C GLY A 193 -4.88 -1.74 -11.02
N GLU A 194 -4.79 -0.49 -10.62
CA GLU A 194 -5.43 0.04 -9.41
C GLU A 194 -6.96 -0.09 -9.40
N TRP A 195 -7.58 -0.07 -10.58
CA TRP A 195 -9.03 -0.13 -10.79
C TRP A 195 -9.58 -1.55 -10.93
N SER A 196 -8.75 -2.57 -10.79
CA SER A 196 -9.22 -3.95 -10.83
C SER A 196 -10.26 -4.21 -9.73
N THR A 197 -11.27 -5.00 -10.05
CA THR A 197 -12.28 -5.45 -9.09
C THR A 197 -11.64 -6.00 -7.81
N GLU A 198 -10.55 -6.75 -7.97
CA GLU A 198 -9.81 -7.37 -6.87
C GLU A 198 -9.16 -6.35 -5.94
N ASN A 199 -8.54 -5.31 -6.50
CA ASN A 199 -7.93 -4.26 -5.68
C ASN A 199 -8.99 -3.39 -5.01
N LEU A 200 -10.08 -3.09 -5.68
CA LEU A 200 -11.20 -2.34 -5.09
C LEU A 200 -11.82 -3.10 -3.91
N VAL A 201 -12.07 -4.40 -4.07
CA VAL A 201 -12.54 -5.27 -2.98
C VAL A 201 -11.55 -5.32 -1.82
N PHE A 202 -10.25 -5.42 -2.10
CA PHE A 202 -9.24 -5.38 -1.04
C PHE A 202 -9.27 -4.06 -0.26
N LYS A 203 -9.36 -2.92 -0.94
CA LYS A 203 -9.49 -1.60 -0.31
C LYS A 203 -10.73 -1.53 0.60
N GLU A 204 -11.86 -2.11 0.17
CA GLU A 204 -13.08 -2.16 0.97
C GLU A 204 -12.97 -3.09 2.18
N LEU A 205 -12.35 -4.27 2.03
CA LEU A 205 -12.05 -5.16 3.14
C LEU A 205 -11.10 -4.54 4.18
N ARG A 206 -10.08 -3.80 3.73
CA ARG A 206 -9.18 -3.02 4.61
C ARG A 206 -9.95 -1.94 5.37
N ARG A 207 -10.76 -1.16 4.67
CA ARG A 207 -11.56 -0.08 5.27
C ARG A 207 -12.58 -0.58 6.28
N SER A 208 -13.18 -1.74 6.05
CA SER A 208 -14.12 -2.37 7.01
C SER A 208 -13.42 -2.94 8.26
N GLY A 209 -12.08 -2.92 8.32
CA GLY A 209 -11.28 -3.49 9.39
C GLY A 209 -11.18 -5.03 9.37
N LEU A 210 -11.74 -5.69 8.37
CA LEU A 210 -11.72 -7.17 8.29
C LEU A 210 -10.30 -7.73 8.07
N ILE A 211 -9.45 -6.99 7.34
CA ILE A 211 -8.05 -7.39 7.13
C ILE A 211 -7.28 -7.33 8.46
N ASP A 212 -7.50 -6.27 9.25
CA ASP A 212 -6.82 -6.06 10.53
C ASP A 212 -7.29 -7.11 11.55
N GLN A 213 -8.60 -7.39 11.63
CA GLN A 213 -9.16 -8.44 12.48
C GLN A 213 -8.58 -9.82 12.13
N LEU A 214 -8.42 -10.12 10.83
CA LEU A 214 -7.83 -11.37 10.37
C LEU A 214 -6.36 -11.50 10.79
N ALA A 215 -5.59 -10.43 10.62
CA ALA A 215 -4.17 -10.38 11.00
C ALA A 215 -3.99 -10.48 12.53
N GLU A 216 -4.81 -9.75 13.30
CA GLU A 216 -4.78 -9.79 14.75
C GLU A 216 -5.13 -11.19 15.28
N ARG A 217 -6.17 -11.82 14.73
CA ARG A 217 -6.56 -13.17 15.17
C ARG A 217 -5.51 -14.23 14.86
N ILE A 218 -4.82 -14.13 13.72
CA ILE A 218 -3.69 -15.01 13.39
C ILE A 218 -2.60 -14.85 14.46
N ARG A 219 -2.19 -13.62 14.75
CA ARG A 219 -1.15 -13.32 15.75
C ARG A 219 -1.53 -13.85 17.13
N GLU A 220 -2.75 -13.61 17.60
CA GLU A 220 -3.23 -14.13 18.90
C GLU A 220 -3.13 -15.65 19.02
N LEU A 221 -3.48 -16.37 17.95
CA LEU A 221 -3.42 -17.84 17.96
C LEU A 221 -1.98 -18.35 17.91
N GLU A 222 -1.10 -17.71 17.12
CA GLU A 222 0.33 -18.01 17.06
C GLU A 222 0.97 -17.74 18.43
N ASP A 223 0.71 -16.58 19.04
CA ASP A 223 1.20 -16.24 20.37
C ASP A 223 0.70 -17.23 21.42
N SER A 224 -0.56 -17.65 21.34
CA SER A 224 -1.12 -18.63 22.26
C SER A 224 -0.53 -20.03 22.08
N GLU A 225 -0.17 -20.41 20.87
CA GLU A 225 0.49 -21.69 20.59
C GLU A 225 1.93 -21.71 21.13
N LEU A 226 2.63 -20.58 21.01
CA LEU A 226 4.04 -20.44 21.42
C LEU A 226 4.21 -20.14 22.91
N SER A 227 3.22 -19.56 23.57
CA SER A 227 3.28 -19.19 24.99
C SER A 227 2.94 -20.35 25.92
N LEU A 228 3.68 -20.50 27.01
CA LEU A 228 3.39 -21.47 28.05
C LEU A 228 2.23 -21.05 28.97
N GLU A 229 2.03 -19.74 29.18
CA GLU A 229 1.07 -19.17 30.10
C GLU A 229 -0.40 -19.30 29.62
N ASN A 230 -0.63 -19.49 28.34
CA ASN A 230 -1.96 -19.53 27.70
C ASN A 230 -2.53 -20.93 27.48
N ARG A 231 -1.93 -21.97 28.09
CA ARG A 231 -2.49 -23.33 28.05
C ARG A 231 -3.50 -23.50 29.19
N LYS A 232 -4.70 -22.94 29.02
CA LYS A 232 -5.88 -23.27 29.85
C LYS A 232 -6.92 -23.97 29.01
#